data_347c2e753fb5f0efc273a7bc0e84ec78
#
_entry.id   347c2e753fb5f0efc273a7bc0e84ec78
#
_cell.length_a   1.000
_cell.length_b   1.000
_cell.length_c   1.000
_cell.angle_alpha   90.00
_cell.angle_beta   90.00
_cell.angle_gamma   90.00
#
_symmetry.space_group_name_H-M   'P 1'
#
loop_
_entity.id
_entity.type
_entity.pdbx_description
1 polymer ?
#
loop_
_entity_poly.entity_id
_entity_poly.type
_entity_poly.pdbx_seq_one_letter_code
_entity_poly.pdbx_strand_id
1 'polypeptide(L)'
;MRSYLVVIDETSEARAALRYAARRASGTGGGVILLAIVPPAEFVQWGGVQAAMEEEAKLRAEAMVLQASGAIVEEAGIEPTILVRQGEPEKAIADLLAERDDVAAFVLGAAAEGGPGPLVSHFSGAVAGSLPCPLVIVPGRLGDEEIDRLS
;
A
#
# COMPACT_ATOMS: atom_id res chain seq x y z
N MET A 1 6.05 -9.43 -16.00
CA MET A 1 4.80 -8.69 -15.73
C MET A 1 5.10 -7.50 -14.83
N ARG A 2 4.59 -6.35 -15.19
CA ARG A 2 4.75 -5.17 -14.35
C ARG A 2 3.57 -5.03 -13.39
N SER A 3 3.86 -4.63 -12.17
CA SER A 3 2.84 -4.57 -11.10
C SER A 3 2.74 -3.18 -10.48
N TYR A 4 1.54 -2.88 -10.01
CA TYR A 4 1.28 -1.65 -9.26
C TYR A 4 1.37 -1.97 -7.77
N LEU A 5 2.22 -1.23 -7.05
CA LEU A 5 2.41 -1.41 -5.61
C LEU A 5 1.44 -0.52 -4.84
N VAL A 6 0.68 -1.11 -3.93
CA VAL A 6 -0.26 -0.40 -3.06
C VAL A 6 0.02 -0.76 -1.61
N VAL A 7 0.07 0.24 -0.74
CA VAL A 7 0.17 0.02 0.70
C VAL A 7 -1.24 -0.10 1.27
N ILE A 8 -1.49 -1.20 1.97
CA ILE A 8 -2.78 -1.45 2.61
C ILE A 8 -2.66 -1.12 4.09
N ASP A 9 -3.46 -0.17 4.54
CA ASP A 9 -3.53 0.23 5.93
C ASP A 9 -5.00 0.50 6.32
N GLU A 10 -5.22 1.05 7.51
CA GLU A 10 -6.57 1.27 8.02
C GLU A 10 -7.22 2.57 7.51
N THR A 11 -6.55 3.30 6.63
CA THR A 11 -7.07 4.56 6.13
C THR A 11 -8.09 4.36 5.01
N SER A 12 -9.03 5.28 4.90
CA SER A 12 -10.02 5.26 3.83
C SER A 12 -9.41 5.55 2.46
N GLU A 13 -8.36 6.35 2.40
CA GLU A 13 -7.68 6.68 1.15
C GLU A 13 -6.91 5.50 0.55
N ALA A 14 -6.52 4.51 1.37
CA ALA A 14 -5.91 3.29 0.87
C ALA A 14 -6.86 2.53 -0.06
N ARG A 15 -8.16 2.57 0.22
CA ARG A 15 -9.18 1.97 -0.64
C ARG A 15 -9.21 2.60 -2.03
N ALA A 16 -9.09 3.92 -2.11
CA ALA A 16 -9.05 4.62 -3.39
C ALA A 16 -7.82 4.23 -4.20
N ALA A 17 -6.66 4.17 -3.56
CA ALA A 17 -5.42 3.73 -4.19
C ALA A 17 -5.52 2.30 -4.71
N LEU A 18 -6.08 1.41 -3.91
CA LEU A 18 -6.27 0.00 -4.27
C LEU A 18 -7.15 -0.15 -5.50
N ARG A 19 -8.29 0.55 -5.52
CA ARG A 19 -9.20 0.47 -6.67
C ARG A 19 -8.56 0.99 -7.94
N TYR A 20 -7.86 2.12 -7.86
CA TYR A 20 -7.14 2.67 -8.99
C TYR A 20 -6.10 1.67 -9.53
N ALA A 21 -5.28 1.11 -8.65
CA ALA A 21 -4.24 0.16 -9.03
C ALA A 21 -4.83 -1.09 -9.67
N ALA A 22 -5.91 -1.63 -9.10
CA ALA A 22 -6.57 -2.82 -9.64
C ALA A 22 -7.13 -2.57 -11.04
N ARG A 23 -7.75 -1.41 -11.25
CA ARG A 23 -8.28 -1.04 -12.56
C ARG A 23 -7.19 -0.84 -13.58
N ARG A 24 -6.10 -0.18 -13.21
CA ARG A 24 -4.96 0.00 -14.11
C ARG A 24 -4.32 -1.34 -14.47
N ALA A 25 -4.13 -2.21 -13.49
CA ALA A 25 -3.57 -3.53 -13.75
C ALA A 25 -4.47 -4.34 -14.69
N SER A 26 -5.76 -4.32 -14.47
CA SER A 26 -6.73 -5.00 -15.33
C SER A 26 -6.66 -4.47 -16.76
N GLY A 27 -6.56 -3.16 -16.95
CA GLY A 27 -6.52 -2.52 -18.27
C GLY A 27 -5.20 -2.71 -19.01
N THR A 28 -4.10 -2.96 -18.29
CA THR A 28 -2.76 -3.07 -18.90
C THR A 28 -2.22 -4.50 -18.94
N GLY A 29 -2.97 -5.46 -18.41
CA GLY A 29 -2.48 -6.84 -18.26
C GLY A 29 -1.40 -6.99 -17.20
N GLY A 30 -1.31 -6.04 -16.28
CA GLY A 30 -0.32 -6.06 -15.19
C GLY A 30 -0.84 -6.76 -13.95
N GLY A 31 -0.04 -6.71 -12.88
CA GLY A 31 -0.38 -7.24 -11.57
C GLY A 31 -0.51 -6.17 -10.51
N VAL A 32 -0.87 -6.59 -9.31
CA VAL A 32 -0.95 -5.74 -8.13
C VAL A 32 -0.15 -6.38 -7.00
N ILE A 33 0.66 -5.58 -6.32
CA ILE A 33 1.35 -5.99 -5.10
C ILE A 33 0.70 -5.25 -3.94
N LEU A 34 0.19 -6.00 -2.98
CA LEU A 34 -0.39 -5.46 -1.76
C LEU A 34 0.64 -5.56 -0.65
N LEU A 35 1.01 -4.43 -0.07
CA LEU A 35 1.98 -4.35 1.01
C LEU A 35 1.30 -3.89 2.28
N ALA A 36 1.34 -4.71 3.32
CA ALA A 36 0.99 -4.30 4.67
C ALA A 36 2.26 -4.15 5.49
N ILE A 37 2.35 -3.09 6.27
CA ILE A 37 3.53 -2.80 7.07
C ILE A 37 3.16 -2.90 8.54
N VAL A 38 3.92 -3.73 9.25
CA VAL A 38 3.81 -3.85 10.71
C VAL A 38 4.83 -2.87 11.30
N PRO A 39 4.39 -1.84 12.02
CA PRO A 39 5.33 -0.90 12.62
C PRO A 39 6.27 -1.63 13.58
N PRO A 40 7.51 -1.12 13.77
CA PRO A 40 8.39 -1.70 14.78
C PRO A 40 7.74 -1.54 16.16
N ALA A 41 7.80 -2.60 16.97
CA ALA A 41 7.25 -2.53 18.31
C ALA A 41 8.04 -1.52 19.13
N GLU A 42 7.33 -0.69 19.89
CA GLU A 42 7.97 0.19 20.86
C GLU A 42 8.67 -0.67 21.92
N PHE A 43 9.83 -0.21 22.37
CA PHE A 43 10.54 -0.89 23.42
C PHE A 43 9.70 -0.90 24.70
N VAL A 44 9.28 -2.10 25.12
CA VAL A 44 8.56 -2.31 26.37
C VAL A 44 9.47 -3.15 27.25
N GLN A 45 9.63 -2.73 28.51
CA GLN A 45 10.52 -3.43 29.46
C GLN A 45 10.07 -4.88 29.76
N TRP A 46 8.90 -5.25 29.36
CA TRP A 46 8.29 -6.56 29.62
C TRP A 46 8.30 -7.40 28.35
N GLY A 47 9.37 -8.19 28.17
CA GLY A 47 9.61 -8.94 26.93
C GLY A 47 8.45 -9.79 26.43
N GLY A 48 7.66 -10.39 27.34
CA GLY A 48 6.50 -11.19 26.95
C GLY A 48 5.34 -10.35 26.39
N VAL A 49 5.16 -9.15 26.91
CA VAL A 49 4.12 -8.23 26.44
C VAL A 49 4.47 -7.70 25.05
N GLN A 50 5.74 -7.37 24.83
CA GLN A 50 6.20 -6.90 23.55
C GLN A 50 6.00 -7.96 22.46
N ALA A 51 6.36 -9.19 22.72
CA ALA A 51 6.20 -10.30 21.77
C ALA A 51 4.71 -10.52 21.43
N ALA A 52 3.83 -10.43 22.43
CA ALA A 52 2.39 -10.57 22.21
C ALA A 52 1.83 -9.42 21.38
N MET A 53 2.30 -8.20 21.59
CA MET A 53 1.87 -7.03 20.84
C MET A 53 2.34 -7.09 19.37
N GLU A 54 3.55 -7.56 19.14
CA GLU A 54 4.09 -7.75 17.79
C GLU A 54 3.30 -8.81 17.02
N GLU A 55 2.97 -9.92 17.66
CA GLU A 55 2.19 -10.99 17.05
C GLU A 55 0.78 -10.52 16.73
N GLU A 56 0.14 -9.78 17.63
CA GLU A 56 -1.18 -9.21 17.40
C GLU A 56 -1.18 -8.23 16.23
N ALA A 57 -0.18 -7.35 16.16
CA ALA A 57 -0.06 -6.38 15.06
C ALA A 57 0.17 -7.09 13.73
N LYS A 58 0.97 -8.15 13.71
CA LYS A 58 1.23 -8.95 12.53
C LYS A 58 -0.04 -9.64 12.04
N LEU A 59 -0.80 -10.26 12.95
CA LEU A 59 -2.05 -10.93 12.61
C LEU A 59 -3.09 -9.93 12.06
N ARG A 60 -3.14 -8.73 12.62
CA ARG A 60 -4.02 -7.68 12.15
C ARG A 60 -3.65 -7.24 10.72
N ALA A 61 -2.36 -7.07 10.46
CA ALA A 61 -1.86 -6.71 9.14
C ALA A 61 -2.17 -7.80 8.11
N GLU A 62 -1.96 -9.06 8.46
CA GLU A 62 -2.27 -10.20 7.60
C GLU A 62 -3.75 -10.27 7.27
N ALA A 63 -4.62 -10.08 8.27
CA ALA A 63 -6.07 -10.09 8.06
C ALA A 63 -6.52 -8.97 7.13
N MET A 64 -5.95 -7.79 7.31
CA MET A 64 -6.27 -6.60 6.51
C MET A 64 -5.87 -6.79 5.05
N VAL A 65 -4.69 -7.30 4.79
CA VAL A 65 -4.21 -7.50 3.43
C VAL A 65 -4.94 -8.66 2.73
N LEU A 66 -5.34 -9.68 3.47
CA LEU A 66 -6.14 -10.78 2.92
C LEU A 66 -7.54 -10.30 2.54
N GLN A 67 -8.15 -9.43 3.33
CA GLN A 67 -9.44 -8.84 2.99
C GLN A 67 -9.34 -8.00 1.70
N ALA A 68 -8.29 -7.19 1.58
CA ALA A 68 -8.05 -6.40 0.38
C ALA A 68 -7.82 -7.29 -0.84
N SER A 69 -7.10 -8.38 -0.68
CA SER A 69 -6.87 -9.37 -1.74
C SER A 69 -8.18 -9.97 -2.24
N GLY A 70 -9.06 -10.36 -1.32
CA GLY A 70 -10.37 -10.90 -1.68
C GLY A 70 -11.20 -9.92 -2.50
N ALA A 71 -11.18 -8.66 -2.12
CA ALA A 71 -11.90 -7.62 -2.84
C ALA A 71 -11.39 -7.45 -4.28
N ILE A 72 -10.08 -7.46 -4.47
CA ILE A 72 -9.49 -7.33 -5.82
C ILE A 72 -9.83 -8.55 -6.69
N VAL A 73 -9.73 -9.74 -6.14
CA VAL A 73 -10.06 -10.96 -6.89
C VAL A 73 -11.51 -10.90 -7.34
N GLU A 74 -12.42 -10.49 -6.46
CA GLU A 74 -13.83 -10.42 -6.77
C GLU A 74 -14.18 -9.32 -7.76
N GLU A 75 -13.63 -8.11 -7.57
CA GLU A 75 -13.99 -6.92 -8.36
C GLU A 75 -13.25 -6.84 -9.70
N ALA A 76 -12.00 -7.25 -9.75
CA ALA A 76 -11.15 -7.08 -10.92
C ALA A 76 -10.60 -8.38 -11.52
N GLY A 77 -10.83 -9.51 -10.89
CA GLY A 77 -10.33 -10.79 -11.36
C GLY A 77 -8.81 -10.92 -11.30
N ILE A 78 -8.15 -10.11 -10.48
CA ILE A 78 -6.70 -10.10 -10.34
C ILE A 78 -6.32 -10.80 -9.04
N GLU A 79 -5.40 -11.75 -9.13
CA GLU A 79 -4.83 -12.39 -7.95
C GLU A 79 -3.55 -11.63 -7.57
N PRO A 80 -3.56 -10.87 -6.47
CA PRO A 80 -2.42 -10.03 -6.13
C PRO A 80 -1.29 -10.82 -5.46
N THR A 81 -0.09 -10.25 -5.53
CA THR A 81 1.03 -10.66 -4.68
C THR A 81 0.86 -9.98 -3.33
N ILE A 82 0.92 -10.74 -2.24
CA ILE A 82 0.73 -10.23 -0.88
C ILE A 82 2.06 -10.22 -0.17
N LEU A 83 2.44 -9.07 0.36
CA LEU A 83 3.66 -8.90 1.14
C LEU A 83 3.34 -8.23 2.48
N VAL A 84 3.91 -8.78 3.55
CA VAL A 84 3.83 -8.19 4.89
C VAL A 84 5.26 -7.96 5.36
N ARG A 85 5.58 -6.72 5.67
CA ARG A 85 6.91 -6.33 6.10
C ARG A 85 6.84 -5.65 7.47
N GLN A 86 7.83 -5.87 8.30
CA GLN A 86 7.96 -5.20 9.59
C GLN A 86 9.03 -4.11 9.49
N GLY A 87 8.76 -2.96 10.08
CA GLY A 87 9.73 -1.87 10.13
C GLY A 87 9.09 -0.50 10.00
N GLU A 88 9.93 0.49 9.89
CA GLU A 88 9.54 1.86 9.62
C GLU A 88 8.91 1.92 8.22
N PRO A 89 7.69 2.47 8.06
CA PRO A 89 6.99 2.43 6.78
C PRO A 89 7.78 2.99 5.60
N GLU A 90 8.39 4.14 5.77
CA GLU A 90 9.15 4.80 4.70
C GLU A 90 10.33 3.95 4.24
N LYS A 91 11.06 3.38 5.20
CA LYS A 91 12.21 2.52 4.91
C LYS A 91 11.77 1.18 4.30
N ALA A 92 10.72 0.57 4.83
CA ALA A 92 10.22 -0.71 4.31
C ALA A 92 9.79 -0.58 2.85
N ILE A 93 9.13 0.52 2.51
CA ILE A 93 8.72 0.80 1.13
C ILE A 93 9.93 1.04 0.23
N ALA A 94 10.86 1.87 0.67
CA ALA A 94 12.07 2.17 -0.10
C ALA A 94 12.89 0.90 -0.38
N ASP A 95 13.03 0.04 0.63
CA ASP A 95 13.75 -1.23 0.49
C ASP A 95 13.06 -2.15 -0.52
N LEU A 96 11.73 -2.24 -0.45
CA LEU A 96 10.96 -3.05 -1.37
C LEU A 96 11.09 -2.56 -2.81
N LEU A 97 11.00 -1.26 -3.03
CA LEU A 97 11.18 -0.68 -4.37
C LEU A 97 12.58 -0.91 -4.92
N ALA A 98 13.59 -0.92 -4.05
CA ALA A 98 14.97 -1.21 -4.45
C ALA A 98 15.17 -2.70 -4.78
N GLU A 99 14.46 -3.59 -4.12
CA GLU A 99 14.56 -5.05 -4.34
C GLU A 99 13.88 -5.50 -5.64
N ARG A 100 12.84 -4.79 -6.09
CA ARG A 100 12.00 -5.22 -7.19
C ARG A 100 12.12 -4.28 -8.39
N ASP A 101 12.35 -4.86 -9.55
CA ASP A 101 12.42 -4.12 -10.80
C ASP A 101 11.13 -4.22 -11.64
N ASP A 102 10.12 -4.93 -11.13
CA ASP A 102 8.85 -5.17 -11.81
C ASP A 102 7.73 -4.22 -11.38
N VAL A 103 8.02 -3.19 -10.60
CA VAL A 103 7.02 -2.22 -10.15
C VAL A 103 6.80 -1.15 -11.23
N ALA A 104 5.61 -1.13 -11.80
CA ALA A 104 5.24 -0.16 -12.83
C ALA A 104 4.98 1.22 -12.25
N ALA A 105 4.39 1.27 -11.06
CA ALA A 105 4.12 2.50 -10.33
C ALA A 105 3.86 2.20 -8.88
N PHE A 106 4.21 3.16 -8.02
CA PHE A 106 3.86 3.13 -6.61
C PHE A 106 2.61 4.00 -6.43
N VAL A 107 1.51 3.40 -5.96
CA VAL A 107 0.21 4.07 -5.88
C VAL A 107 -0.14 4.35 -4.43
N LEU A 108 -0.33 5.61 -4.10
CA LEU A 108 -0.71 6.06 -2.77
C LEU A 108 -2.04 6.81 -2.79
N GLY A 109 -2.83 6.66 -1.73
CA GLY A 109 -4.00 7.48 -1.52
C GLY A 109 -3.65 8.72 -0.71
N ALA A 110 -4.19 9.85 -1.09
CA ALA A 110 -4.04 11.08 -0.32
C ALA A 110 -5.32 11.33 0.50
N ALA A 111 -5.17 11.58 1.81
CA ALA A 111 -6.31 11.86 2.67
C ALA A 111 -7.07 13.08 2.17
N ALA A 112 -8.41 13.01 2.22
CA ALA A 112 -9.27 14.08 1.72
C ALA A 112 -9.18 15.34 2.59
N GLU A 113 -8.89 15.19 3.86
CA GLU A 113 -8.83 16.27 4.83
C GLU A 113 -7.65 16.12 5.78
N GLY A 114 -7.17 17.23 6.33
CA GLY A 114 -6.11 17.21 7.33
C GLY A 114 -4.71 16.96 6.79
N GLY A 115 -4.48 17.22 5.52
CA GLY A 115 -3.21 16.94 4.85
C GLY A 115 -3.20 15.56 4.21
N PRO A 116 -2.28 15.32 3.26
CA PRO A 116 -2.34 14.12 2.42
C PRO A 116 -1.90 12.83 3.11
N GLY A 117 -1.34 12.92 4.30
CA GLY A 117 -0.79 11.80 5.03
C GLY A 117 0.73 11.70 4.92
N PRO A 118 1.35 10.95 5.86
CA PRO A 118 2.82 10.94 5.98
C PRO A 118 3.52 10.28 4.78
N LEU A 119 2.94 9.24 4.18
CA LEU A 119 3.57 8.57 3.05
C LEU A 119 3.56 9.47 1.81
N VAL A 120 2.43 10.12 1.52
CA VAL A 120 2.36 11.08 0.41
C VAL A 120 3.36 12.21 0.62
N SER A 121 3.39 12.78 1.82
CA SER A 121 4.32 13.88 2.14
C SER A 121 5.77 13.48 1.96
N HIS A 122 6.14 12.27 2.39
CA HIS A 122 7.52 11.79 2.26
C HIS A 122 7.89 11.51 0.80
N PHE A 123 7.09 10.70 0.09
CA PHE A 123 7.46 10.22 -1.24
C PHE A 123 7.26 11.26 -2.35
N SER A 124 6.40 12.26 -2.15
CA SER A 124 6.25 13.36 -3.09
C SER A 124 7.22 14.52 -2.81
N GLY A 125 7.95 14.46 -1.71
CA GLY A 125 8.91 15.49 -1.32
C GLY A 125 10.29 15.32 -1.93
N ALA A 126 11.32 15.47 -1.10
CA ALA A 126 12.71 15.49 -1.56
C ALA A 126 13.15 14.19 -2.27
N VAL A 127 12.56 13.05 -1.92
CA VAL A 127 12.95 11.75 -2.50
C VAL A 127 12.26 11.45 -3.84
N ALA A 128 11.27 12.25 -4.23
CA ALA A 128 10.46 11.96 -5.41
C ALA A 128 11.29 11.78 -6.68
N GLY A 129 12.30 12.61 -6.87
CA GLY A 129 13.16 12.58 -8.06
C GLY A 129 14.10 11.38 -8.14
N SER A 130 14.29 10.66 -7.05
CA SER A 130 15.17 9.48 -6.98
C SER A 130 14.42 8.15 -6.86
N LEU A 131 13.09 8.17 -6.94
CA LEU A 131 12.31 6.93 -6.91
C LEU A 131 12.59 6.08 -8.15
N PRO A 132 12.63 4.75 -8.01
CA PRO A 132 12.90 3.87 -9.15
C PRO A 132 11.68 3.67 -10.07
N CYS A 133 10.52 4.22 -9.73
CA CYS A 133 9.30 4.12 -10.53
C CYS A 133 8.43 5.36 -10.33
N PRO A 134 7.46 5.60 -11.21
CA PRO A 134 6.51 6.71 -11.02
C PRO A 134 5.70 6.56 -9.74
N LEU A 135 5.39 7.69 -9.13
CA LEU A 135 4.48 7.78 -8.00
C LEU A 135 3.12 8.29 -8.49
N VAL A 136 2.06 7.55 -8.18
CA VAL A 136 0.69 7.95 -8.48
C VAL A 136 -0.01 8.27 -7.17
N ILE A 137 -0.57 9.46 -7.07
CA ILE A 137 -1.32 9.89 -5.88
C ILE A 137 -2.78 9.96 -6.25
N VAL A 138 -3.60 9.15 -5.59
CA VAL A 138 -5.05 9.09 -5.82
C VAL A 138 -5.75 9.87 -4.72
N PRO A 139 -6.49 10.94 -5.06
CA PRO A 139 -7.23 11.69 -4.04
C PRO A 139 -8.27 10.80 -3.34
N GLY A 140 -8.22 10.79 -2.01
CA GLY A 140 -9.11 9.95 -1.21
C GLY A 140 -10.58 10.33 -1.28
N ARG A 141 -10.89 11.54 -1.75
CA ARG A 141 -12.27 11.98 -1.94
C ARG A 141 -12.97 11.39 -3.16
N LEU A 142 -12.21 10.79 -4.06
CA LEU A 142 -12.80 10.23 -5.29
C LEU A 142 -13.66 9.02 -4.96
N GLY A 143 -14.86 8.99 -5.55
CA GLY A 143 -15.74 7.83 -5.46
C GLY A 143 -15.35 6.75 -6.45
N ASP A 144 -15.96 5.57 -6.31
CA ASP A 144 -15.62 4.42 -7.14
C ASP A 144 -15.84 4.69 -8.64
N GLU A 145 -16.97 5.34 -9.00
CA GLU A 145 -17.25 5.67 -10.39
C GLU A 145 -16.22 6.62 -10.99
N GLU A 146 -15.78 7.61 -10.21
CA GLU A 146 -14.77 8.55 -10.66
C GLU A 146 -13.42 7.85 -10.88
N ILE A 147 -13.03 6.98 -9.94
CA ILE A 147 -11.79 6.21 -10.05
C ILE A 147 -11.83 5.31 -11.29
N ASP A 148 -12.95 4.62 -11.50
CA ASP A 148 -13.10 3.72 -12.65
C ASP A 148 -12.98 4.47 -13.98
N ARG A 149 -13.53 5.67 -14.04
CA ARG A 149 -13.45 6.50 -15.24
C ARG A 149 -12.02 7.01 -15.49
N LEU A 150 -11.28 7.33 -14.43
CA LEU A 150 -9.96 7.94 -14.51
C LEU A 150 -8.81 6.93 -14.62
N SER A 151 -9.06 5.69 -14.28
CA SER A 151 -8.01 4.64 -14.32
C SER A 151 -7.94 3.86 -15.69
#